data_0926e9a0658a61c013c912135a8b39f6
#
_entry.id   0926e9a0658a61c013c912135a8b39f6
#
_cell.length_a   1.000
_cell.length_b   1.000
_cell.length_c   1.000
_cell.angle_alpha   90.00
_cell.angle_beta   90.00
_cell.angle_gamma   90.00
#
_symmetry.space_group_name_H-M   'P 1'
#
loop_
_entity.id
_entity.type
_entity.pdbx_description
1 polymer ?
#
loop_
_entity_poly.entity_id
_entity_poly.type
_entity_poly.pdbx_seq_one_letter_code
_entity_poly.pdbx_strand_id
1 'polypeptide(L)'
;EFFLNHEKNVGGEGLIGRKPDGVYKYGRSTPKEQLSIKFKFFQQEDFEVVGFTERMHNSNEQKRDELGYAERSSAKEGMIPMNTLGSLVLKYGDTTFNVGTGFSDALRDEIWFNQEKYLGKLASIRYMSVGAKDKPRVPSFIWFRDEDDMSE
;
A
#
# COMPACT_ATOMS: atom_id res chain seq x y z
N GLU A 1 15.07 17.47 11.24
CA GLU A 1 14.51 17.93 12.53
C GLU A 1 13.19 18.69 12.35
N PHE A 2 13.09 19.69 11.44
CA PHE A 2 11.86 20.46 11.21
C PHE A 2 10.66 19.56 10.89
N PHE A 3 10.84 18.57 10.01
CA PHE A 3 9.77 17.63 9.59
C PHE A 3 9.30 16.74 10.77
N LEU A 4 10.23 16.19 11.54
CA LEU A 4 9.92 15.33 12.69
C LEU A 4 9.21 16.09 13.81
N ASN A 5 9.61 17.33 14.03
CA ASN A 5 8.96 18.21 15.01
C ASN A 5 7.54 18.60 14.55
N HIS A 6 7.32 18.80 13.26
CA HIS A 6 6.01 19.13 12.72
C HIS A 6 5.02 17.96 12.89
N GLU A 7 5.45 16.72 12.63
CA GLU A 7 4.63 15.54 12.86
C GLU A 7 4.21 15.40 14.33
N LYS A 8 5.18 15.51 15.23
CA LYS A 8 4.94 15.37 16.68
C LYS A 8 4.05 16.46 17.27
N ASN A 9 4.19 17.70 16.79
CA ASN A 9 3.52 18.87 17.39
C ASN A 9 2.16 19.20 16.76
N VAL A 10 1.94 18.82 15.48
CA VAL A 10 0.74 19.22 14.71
C VAL A 10 -0.11 18.02 14.31
N GLY A 11 0.40 16.78 14.43
CA GLY A 11 -0.34 15.56 14.05
C GLY A 11 -0.72 15.49 12.58
N GLY A 12 0.02 16.18 11.67
CA GLY A 12 -0.27 16.23 10.25
C GLY A 12 0.19 14.97 9.52
N GLU A 13 -0.46 14.63 8.40
CA GLU A 13 -0.08 13.51 7.52
C GLU A 13 1.23 13.75 6.74
N GLY A 14 1.81 14.95 6.79
CA GLY A 14 2.98 15.35 6.06
C GLY A 14 2.95 16.83 5.66
N LEU A 15 3.86 17.21 4.78
CA LEU A 15 4.05 18.59 4.32
C LEU A 15 3.91 18.69 2.81
N ILE A 16 3.51 19.86 2.32
CA ILE A 16 3.51 20.19 0.90
C ILE A 16 4.47 21.36 0.69
N GLY A 17 5.59 21.09 0.00
CA GLY A 17 6.50 22.13 -0.50
C GLY A 17 5.97 22.65 -1.83
N ARG A 18 5.94 23.98 -2.01
CA ARG A 18 5.64 24.64 -3.29
C ARG A 18 6.82 25.45 -3.75
N LYS A 19 7.03 25.49 -5.06
CA LYS A 19 8.01 26.39 -5.68
C LYS A 19 7.54 27.84 -5.49
N PRO A 20 8.35 28.74 -4.91
CA PRO A 20 7.91 30.10 -4.57
C PRO A 20 7.46 30.93 -5.78
N ASP A 21 8.13 30.75 -6.91
CA ASP A 21 7.87 31.41 -8.20
C ASP A 21 7.03 30.54 -9.16
N GLY A 22 6.46 29.44 -8.63
CA GLY A 22 5.65 28.53 -9.43
C GLY A 22 4.28 29.12 -9.78
N VAL A 23 3.93 29.08 -11.07
CA VAL A 23 2.59 29.46 -11.52
C VAL A 23 1.52 28.51 -10.98
N TYR A 24 0.32 29.03 -10.76
CA TYR A 24 -0.79 28.19 -10.41
C TYR A 24 -1.16 27.27 -11.58
N LYS A 25 -1.26 25.97 -11.30
CA LYS A 25 -1.72 24.99 -12.27
C LYS A 25 -3.07 24.43 -11.85
N TYR A 26 -4.03 24.44 -12.74
CA TYR A 26 -5.28 23.72 -12.55
C TYR A 26 -5.04 22.21 -12.73
N GLY A 27 -5.24 21.45 -11.65
CA GLY A 27 -5.03 20.00 -11.64
C GLY A 27 -3.72 19.57 -10.94
N ARG A 28 -3.23 18.38 -11.26
CA ARG A 28 -2.05 17.79 -10.61
C ARG A 28 -0.75 18.35 -11.18
N SER A 29 0.17 18.72 -10.29
CA SER A 29 1.57 18.96 -10.68
C SER A 29 2.25 17.63 -11.07
N THR A 30 3.04 17.67 -12.13
CA THR A 30 3.82 16.51 -12.57
C THR A 30 5.24 16.55 -11.99
N PRO A 31 5.94 15.40 -11.88
CA PRO A 31 7.33 15.36 -11.43
C PRO A 31 8.29 16.22 -12.26
N LYS A 32 7.99 16.41 -13.55
CA LYS A 32 8.80 17.25 -14.45
C LYS A 32 8.64 18.75 -14.16
N GLU A 33 7.46 19.18 -13.78
CA GLU A 33 7.17 20.60 -13.49
C GLU A 33 7.65 21.03 -12.12
N GLN A 34 7.73 20.10 -11.17
CA GLN A 34 8.20 20.34 -9.79
C GLN A 34 7.53 21.53 -9.08
N LEU A 35 6.30 21.86 -9.45
CA LEU A 35 5.56 22.99 -8.88
C LEU A 35 5.15 22.74 -7.42
N SER A 36 4.92 21.48 -7.06
CA SER A 36 4.63 21.09 -5.68
C SER A 36 5.10 19.66 -5.39
N ILE A 37 5.63 19.44 -4.19
CA ILE A 37 6.14 18.16 -3.70
C ILE A 37 5.42 17.83 -2.41
N LYS A 38 4.91 16.59 -2.29
CA LYS A 38 4.35 16.07 -1.04
C LYS A 38 5.40 15.28 -0.28
N PHE A 39 5.64 15.67 0.95
CA PHE A 39 6.42 14.91 1.92
C PHE A 39 5.45 14.20 2.85
N LYS A 40 5.48 12.87 2.87
CA LYS A 40 4.63 12.06 3.74
C LYS A 40 5.49 11.27 4.72
N PHE A 41 4.98 11.15 5.95
CA PHE A 41 5.60 10.31 6.97
C PHE A 41 5.15 8.87 6.79
N PHE A 42 6.11 7.97 6.94
CA PHE A 42 5.87 6.53 6.92
C PHE A 42 6.48 5.91 8.16
N GLN A 43 5.80 4.91 8.67
CA GLN A 43 6.28 4.00 9.70
C GLN A 43 6.62 2.67 9.04
N GLN A 44 7.51 1.92 9.66
CA GLN A 44 7.88 0.59 9.21
C GLN A 44 7.84 -0.34 10.43
N GLU A 45 7.11 -1.42 10.31
CA GLU A 45 6.98 -2.45 11.33
C GLU A 45 6.86 -3.82 10.67
N ASP A 46 7.12 -4.86 11.47
CA ASP A 46 7.07 -6.24 11.05
C ASP A 46 5.78 -6.89 11.54
N PHE A 47 5.09 -7.58 10.64
CA PHE A 47 3.81 -8.24 10.91
C PHE A 47 3.84 -9.69 10.47
N GLU A 48 3.24 -10.57 11.27
CA GLU A 48 3.13 -11.99 10.97
C GLU A 48 2.16 -12.24 9.82
N VAL A 49 2.58 -13.05 8.85
CA VAL A 49 1.74 -13.52 7.74
C VAL A 49 0.81 -14.63 8.25
N VAL A 50 -0.48 -14.38 8.21
CA VAL A 50 -1.52 -15.33 8.66
C VAL A 50 -2.38 -15.85 7.51
N GLY A 51 -2.18 -15.37 6.29
CA GLY A 51 -2.91 -15.84 5.13
C GLY A 51 -2.57 -15.13 3.83
N PHE A 52 -3.23 -15.56 2.76
CA PHE A 52 -3.03 -15.08 1.40
C PHE A 52 -4.37 -14.88 0.72
N THR A 53 -4.46 -13.89 -0.16
CA THR A 53 -5.61 -13.71 -1.04
C THR A 53 -5.15 -13.75 -2.48
N GLU A 54 -5.96 -14.37 -3.33
CA GLU A 54 -5.69 -14.47 -4.75
C GLU A 54 -5.90 -13.13 -5.45
N ARG A 55 -5.08 -12.84 -6.46
CA ARG A 55 -5.26 -11.69 -7.34
C ARG A 55 -6.42 -11.95 -8.28
N MET A 56 -7.35 -11.00 -8.36
CA MET A 56 -8.48 -11.05 -9.25
C MET A 56 -8.31 -10.03 -10.37
N HIS A 57 -8.57 -10.46 -11.61
CA HIS A 57 -8.68 -9.56 -12.75
C HIS A 57 -10.13 -9.10 -12.90
N ASN A 58 -10.35 -7.79 -12.94
CA ASN A 58 -11.68 -7.25 -13.17
C ASN A 58 -11.94 -7.14 -14.67
N SER A 59 -12.71 -8.09 -15.22
CA SER A 59 -13.13 -8.14 -16.62
C SER A 59 -14.49 -7.49 -16.88
N ASN A 60 -15.13 -6.91 -15.86
CA ASN A 60 -16.38 -6.18 -16.04
C ASN A 60 -16.21 -5.06 -17.08
N GLU A 61 -17.27 -4.76 -17.80
CA GLU A 61 -17.29 -3.72 -18.80
C GLU A 61 -16.93 -2.36 -18.19
N GLN A 62 -16.02 -1.64 -18.86
CA GLN A 62 -15.68 -0.28 -18.48
C GLN A 62 -16.70 0.69 -19.06
N LYS A 63 -17.37 1.43 -18.19
CA LYS A 63 -18.30 2.50 -18.53
C LYS A 63 -17.68 3.86 -18.23
N ARG A 64 -18.29 4.90 -18.68
CA ARG A 64 -17.95 6.27 -18.29
C ARG A 64 -19.03 6.80 -17.35
N ASP A 65 -18.60 7.44 -16.28
CA ASP A 65 -19.50 8.16 -15.39
C ASP A 65 -20.04 9.46 -16.06
N GLU A 66 -20.93 10.15 -15.39
CA GLU A 66 -21.52 11.41 -15.87
C GLU A 66 -20.48 12.52 -16.10
N LEU A 67 -19.32 12.43 -15.48
CA LEU A 67 -18.19 13.35 -15.64
C LEU A 67 -17.19 12.90 -16.70
N GLY A 68 -17.46 11.77 -17.38
CA GLY A 68 -16.61 11.22 -18.43
C GLY A 68 -15.42 10.40 -17.94
N TYR A 69 -15.29 10.15 -16.62
CA TYR A 69 -14.25 9.29 -16.06
C TYR A 69 -14.56 7.81 -16.28
N ALA A 70 -13.50 7.04 -16.43
CA ALA A 70 -13.63 5.60 -16.59
C ALA A 70 -14.07 4.95 -15.26
N GLU A 71 -15.23 4.33 -15.26
CA GLU A 71 -15.75 3.54 -14.14
C GLU A 71 -15.89 2.08 -14.55
N ARG A 72 -15.51 1.18 -13.65
CA ARG A 72 -15.66 -0.26 -13.85
C ARG A 72 -16.31 -0.88 -12.62
N SER A 73 -17.39 -1.63 -12.82
CA SER A 73 -18.07 -2.33 -11.75
C SER A 73 -17.12 -3.30 -11.02
N SER A 74 -17.26 -3.40 -9.71
CA SER A 74 -16.58 -4.40 -8.88
C SER A 74 -17.44 -5.65 -8.63
N ALA A 75 -18.46 -5.88 -9.46
CA ALA A 75 -19.33 -7.05 -9.37
C ALA A 75 -18.50 -8.34 -9.47
N LYS A 76 -18.78 -9.31 -8.60
CA LYS A 76 -18.02 -10.56 -8.49
C LYS A 76 -18.07 -11.42 -9.75
N GLU A 77 -19.14 -11.31 -10.52
CA GLU A 77 -19.38 -12.08 -11.75
C GLU A 77 -18.32 -11.84 -12.83
N GLY A 78 -17.76 -10.62 -12.87
CA GLY A 78 -16.67 -10.28 -13.80
C GLY A 78 -15.26 -10.35 -13.18
N MET A 79 -15.10 -10.93 -12.00
CA MET A 79 -13.81 -11.08 -11.35
C MET A 79 -13.22 -12.46 -11.67
N ILE A 80 -12.12 -12.47 -12.41
CA ILE A 80 -11.44 -13.70 -12.86
C ILE A 80 -10.21 -13.93 -11.99
N PRO A 81 -10.07 -15.11 -11.34
CA PRO A 81 -8.88 -15.45 -10.57
C PRO A 81 -7.65 -15.56 -11.50
N MET A 82 -6.52 -15.06 -11.05
CA MET A 82 -5.28 -15.00 -11.83
C MET A 82 -4.24 -16.04 -11.39
N ASN A 83 -4.56 -16.89 -10.43
CA ASN A 83 -3.66 -17.92 -9.89
C ASN A 83 -2.30 -17.34 -9.45
N THR A 84 -2.33 -16.17 -8.83
CA THR A 84 -1.16 -15.48 -8.27
C THR A 84 -1.56 -14.67 -7.04
N LEU A 85 -0.60 -14.24 -6.22
CA LEU A 85 -0.86 -13.49 -5.01
C LEU A 85 -1.51 -12.12 -5.30
N GLY A 86 -2.65 -11.87 -4.72
CA GLY A 86 -3.30 -10.57 -4.66
C GLY A 86 -2.79 -9.74 -3.49
N SER A 87 -2.91 -10.28 -2.26
CA SER A 87 -2.38 -9.63 -1.06
C SER A 87 -2.00 -10.64 0.02
N LEU A 88 -1.05 -10.25 0.87
CA LEU A 88 -0.81 -10.91 2.15
C LEU A 88 -1.89 -10.50 3.15
N VAL A 89 -2.32 -11.43 3.98
CA VAL A 89 -3.13 -11.16 5.17
C VAL A 89 -2.20 -11.17 6.36
N LEU A 90 -2.10 -10.03 7.05
CA LEU A 90 -1.17 -9.81 8.15
C LEU A 90 -1.93 -9.63 9.46
N LYS A 91 -1.34 -10.14 10.55
CA LYS A 91 -1.89 -10.02 11.90
C LYS A 91 -1.63 -8.62 12.45
N TYR A 92 -2.64 -8.02 13.08
CA TYR A 92 -2.55 -6.73 13.76
C TYR A 92 -3.37 -6.79 15.05
N GLY A 93 -2.71 -7.06 16.17
CA GLY A 93 -3.42 -7.35 17.44
C GLY A 93 -4.41 -8.49 17.28
N ASP A 94 -5.67 -8.24 17.60
CA ASP A 94 -6.78 -9.21 17.46
C ASP A 94 -7.44 -9.18 16.07
N THR A 95 -6.95 -8.35 15.15
CA THR A 95 -7.50 -8.19 13.81
C THR A 95 -6.48 -8.53 12.73
N THR A 96 -6.89 -8.43 11.48
CA THR A 96 -6.02 -8.61 10.32
C THR A 96 -6.17 -7.44 9.34
N PHE A 97 -5.15 -7.21 8.52
CA PHE A 97 -5.21 -6.29 7.40
C PHE A 97 -4.51 -6.89 6.17
N ASN A 98 -4.82 -6.38 5.00
CA ASN A 98 -4.30 -6.87 3.74
C ASN A 98 -3.27 -5.92 3.14
N VAL A 99 -2.19 -6.49 2.59
CA VAL A 99 -1.15 -5.75 1.87
C VAL A 99 -1.03 -6.31 0.47
N GLY A 100 -1.44 -5.52 -0.53
CA GLY A 100 -1.43 -5.90 -1.94
C GLY A 100 -0.43 -5.13 -2.80
N THR A 101 0.35 -4.21 -2.22
CA THR A 101 1.35 -3.39 -2.92
C THR A 101 2.76 -3.69 -2.43
N GLY A 102 3.77 -3.39 -3.26
CA GLY A 102 5.19 -3.63 -2.95
C GLY A 102 5.75 -4.94 -3.49
N PHE A 103 4.96 -5.73 -4.21
CA PHE A 103 5.38 -7.01 -4.78
C PHE A 103 5.67 -6.87 -6.28
N SER A 104 6.74 -7.51 -6.75
CA SER A 104 6.92 -7.81 -8.17
C SER A 104 6.02 -8.97 -8.59
N ASP A 105 5.74 -9.11 -9.88
CA ASP A 105 4.91 -10.23 -10.36
C ASP A 105 5.60 -11.58 -10.08
N ALA A 106 6.92 -11.68 -10.26
CA ALA A 106 7.67 -12.89 -9.92
C ALA A 106 7.57 -13.28 -8.43
N LEU A 107 7.64 -12.29 -7.53
CA LEU A 107 7.48 -12.54 -6.09
C LEU A 107 6.05 -12.94 -5.74
N ARG A 108 5.04 -12.40 -6.44
CA ARG A 108 3.64 -12.82 -6.28
C ARG A 108 3.45 -14.29 -6.61
N ASP A 109 4.01 -14.73 -7.72
CA ASP A 109 3.94 -16.12 -8.14
C ASP A 109 4.70 -17.02 -7.17
N GLU A 110 5.91 -16.64 -6.76
CA GLU A 110 6.70 -17.40 -5.79
C GLU A 110 5.95 -17.61 -4.48
N ILE A 111 5.38 -16.55 -3.90
CA ILE A 111 4.63 -16.64 -2.63
C ILE A 111 3.37 -17.48 -2.82
N TRP A 112 2.65 -17.32 -3.94
CA TRP A 112 1.40 -18.01 -4.20
C TRP A 112 1.58 -19.52 -4.31
N PHE A 113 2.62 -19.96 -5.00
CA PHE A 113 2.92 -21.39 -5.15
C PHE A 113 3.63 -22.01 -3.97
N ASN A 114 4.18 -21.22 -3.04
CA ASN A 114 4.92 -21.68 -1.88
C ASN A 114 4.35 -21.11 -0.56
N GLN A 115 3.03 -21.04 -0.43
CA GLN A 115 2.35 -20.40 0.72
C GLN A 115 2.85 -20.94 2.07
N GLU A 116 3.08 -22.24 2.17
CA GLU A 116 3.57 -22.91 3.39
C GLU A 116 4.92 -22.34 3.87
N LYS A 117 5.80 -21.94 2.93
CA LYS A 117 7.10 -21.33 3.23
C LYS A 117 6.99 -19.94 3.85
N TYR A 118 5.90 -19.21 3.52
CA TYR A 118 5.71 -17.81 3.92
C TYR A 118 4.70 -17.63 5.05
N LEU A 119 3.88 -18.64 5.33
CA LEU A 119 2.93 -18.60 6.43
C LEU A 119 3.69 -18.56 7.77
N GLY A 120 3.34 -17.63 8.65
CA GLY A 120 4.00 -17.42 9.93
C GLY A 120 5.28 -16.58 9.86
N LYS A 121 5.83 -16.29 8.67
CA LYS A 121 6.98 -15.38 8.54
C LYS A 121 6.60 -13.94 8.89
N LEU A 122 7.60 -13.17 9.33
CA LEU A 122 7.47 -11.74 9.53
C LEU A 122 7.72 -10.99 8.22
N ALA A 123 6.74 -10.18 7.84
CA ALA A 123 6.82 -9.29 6.69
C ALA A 123 7.01 -7.84 7.16
N SER A 124 8.06 -7.19 6.69
CA SER A 124 8.32 -5.78 6.95
C SER A 124 7.46 -4.91 6.04
N ILE A 125 6.62 -4.10 6.65
CA ILE A 125 5.60 -3.28 5.98
C ILE A 125 5.84 -1.81 6.28
N ARG A 126 5.88 -1.02 5.22
CA ARG A 126 5.84 0.44 5.32
C ARG A 126 4.41 0.92 5.20
N TYR A 127 3.96 1.74 6.13
CA TYR A 127 2.60 2.28 6.12
C TYR A 127 2.59 3.73 6.62
N MET A 128 1.50 4.44 6.35
CA MET A 128 1.21 5.73 6.97
C MET A 128 0.65 5.50 8.38
N SER A 129 0.30 6.56 9.10
CA SER A 129 -0.36 6.46 10.41
C SER A 129 -1.53 5.47 10.42
N VAL A 130 -1.88 4.96 11.59
CA VAL A 130 -3.08 4.14 11.79
C VAL A 130 -4.33 4.97 11.46
N GLY A 131 -5.25 4.42 10.70
CA GLY A 131 -6.47 5.09 10.27
C GLY A 131 -7.64 4.92 11.24
N ALA A 132 -8.78 5.50 10.91
CA ALA A 132 -10.02 5.44 11.70
C ALA A 132 -10.58 4.02 11.94
N LYS A 133 -10.07 3.02 11.24
CA LYS A 133 -10.42 1.60 11.44
C LYS A 133 -9.39 0.85 12.30
N ASP A 134 -8.53 1.57 13.02
CA ASP A 134 -7.42 1.03 13.81
C ASP A 134 -6.53 0.05 13.03
N LYS A 135 -6.30 0.34 11.75
CA LYS A 135 -5.45 -0.46 10.85
C LYS A 135 -4.45 0.41 10.10
N PRO A 136 -3.27 -0.13 9.73
CA PRO A 136 -2.29 0.56 8.92
C PRO A 136 -2.90 1.10 7.61
N ARG A 137 -2.65 2.38 7.31
CA ARG A 137 -3.11 3.03 6.07
C ARG A 137 -2.06 2.94 4.99
N VAL A 138 -2.50 2.69 3.76
CA VAL A 138 -1.63 2.60 2.57
C VAL A 138 -0.41 1.69 2.82
N PRO A 139 -0.64 0.45 3.32
CA PRO A 139 0.45 -0.45 3.61
C PRO A 139 1.13 -0.91 2.32
N SER A 140 2.45 -1.03 2.35
CA SER A 140 3.27 -1.53 1.25
C SER A 140 4.32 -2.50 1.77
N PHE A 141 4.40 -3.67 1.16
CA PHE A 141 5.41 -4.67 1.47
C PHE A 141 6.81 -4.17 1.07
N ILE A 142 7.81 -4.49 1.88
CA ILE A 142 9.20 -4.17 1.62
C ILE A 142 10.01 -5.45 1.45
N TRP A 143 10.09 -6.32 2.49
CA TRP A 143 10.76 -7.63 2.46
C TRP A 143 10.20 -8.56 3.54
N PHE A 144 10.60 -9.82 3.50
CA PHE A 144 10.43 -10.73 4.63
C PHE A 144 11.67 -10.69 5.53
N ARG A 145 11.48 -10.80 6.84
CA ARG A 145 12.59 -11.00 7.77
C ARG A 145 13.17 -12.39 7.60
N ASP A 146 14.47 -12.48 7.61
CA ASP A 146 15.19 -13.75 7.70
C ASP A 146 15.22 -14.24 9.16
N GLU A 147 15.29 -15.56 9.35
CA GLU A 147 15.35 -16.17 10.68
C GLU A 147 16.61 -15.77 11.44
N ASP A 148 17.69 -15.49 10.72
CA ASP A 148 18.97 -15.04 11.27
C ASP A 148 18.91 -13.61 11.82
N ASP A 149 18.00 -12.78 11.33
CA ASP A 149 17.79 -11.40 11.83
C ASP A 149 16.96 -11.36 13.14
N MET A 150 16.47 -12.51 13.62
CA MET A 150 15.60 -12.58 14.79
C MET A 150 16.34 -13.01 16.07
N SER A 151 17.66 -13.17 16.03
CA SER A 151 18.49 -13.68 17.14
C SER A 151 19.20 -12.60 17.96
N GLU A 152 18.63 -11.39 18.08
CA GLU A 152 19.07 -10.39 19.08
C GLU A 152 17.95 -10.02 20.07
#